data_fef298ccb38491cf6d801e668e5441e0
#
_entry.id   fef298ccb38491cf6d801e668e5441e0
#
_cell.length_a   1.000
_cell.length_b   1.000
_cell.length_c   1.000
_cell.angle_alpha   90.00
_cell.angle_beta   90.00
_cell.angle_gamma   90.00
#
_symmetry.space_group_name_H-M   'P 1'
#
loop_
_entity.id
_entity.type
_entity.pdbx_description
1 polymer ?
#
loop_
_entity_poly.entity_id
_entity_poly.type
_entity_poly.pdbx_seq_one_letter_code
_entity_poly.pdbx_strand_id
1 'polypeptide(L)'
;MMRGASRHSRRRRLARIVCVAVIAVMFVEASRGHARAASDSPIRGYWVPRAALDSVDTVRRVVNNAVAGAFDTVFVPIALTADASRGFDGAAELIREARDRHLRVQAWIDVNRVAVGDEFPASRAHVVYQHPEWLMVPRALAPELLTMDPRVPAYLGRLSRWTRSNRDRVDGLYMSPLDPEAASYVAGLVTESVQRYAVDGVYLDAVRFPGSDFDYSRRALDLFRSFERPRLSVGDRARLDEVEAIDPFGYPSEFPSEWAAFRQVRLTALLTRLHASLKLINPLLTVTASIAADDALAREEQFQDWRAWISDRLIDGVGRRNGNGITILLVPDGLLPEPTLLPAVGQASVGGSR
;
A
#
# COMPACT_ATOMS: atom_id res chain seq x y z
N MET A 1 -58.96 -51.72 7.74
CA MET A 1 -59.04 -50.36 7.09
C MET A 1 -58.10 -49.48 7.82
N MET A 2 -56.92 -49.19 7.33
CA MET A 2 -56.02 -48.05 7.72
C MET A 2 -54.66 -48.24 7.01
N ARG A 3 -54.54 -47.82 5.76
CA ARG A 3 -53.28 -47.65 5.03
C ARG A 3 -53.47 -46.64 3.87
N GLY A 4 -53.61 -45.38 4.18
CA GLY A 4 -53.81 -44.37 3.14
C GLY A 4 -53.22 -42.98 3.39
N ALA A 5 -52.71 -42.69 4.62
CA ALA A 5 -52.36 -41.31 5.00
C ALA A 5 -50.85 -40.96 4.88
N SER A 6 -49.96 -41.91 4.57
CA SER A 6 -48.51 -41.68 4.67
C SER A 6 -47.84 -41.14 3.38
N ARG A 7 -48.44 -41.30 2.21
CA ARG A 7 -47.82 -40.94 0.93
C ARG A 7 -47.98 -39.47 0.54
N HIS A 8 -49.01 -38.79 1.01
CA HIS A 8 -49.25 -37.36 0.67
C HIS A 8 -48.36 -36.38 1.46
N SER A 9 -48.01 -36.73 2.71
CA SER A 9 -47.15 -35.87 3.54
C SER A 9 -45.68 -35.87 3.08
N ARG A 10 -45.18 -37.01 2.59
CA ARG A 10 -43.82 -37.12 2.05
C ARG A 10 -43.64 -36.35 0.74
N ARG A 11 -44.62 -36.35 -0.16
CA ARG A 11 -44.56 -35.57 -1.41
C ARG A 11 -44.57 -34.07 -1.18
N ARG A 12 -45.33 -33.58 -0.19
CA ARG A 12 -45.32 -32.13 0.15
C ARG A 12 -44.04 -31.68 0.84
N ARG A 13 -43.35 -32.52 1.59
CA ARG A 13 -42.04 -32.23 2.20
C ARG A 13 -40.93 -32.24 1.14
N LEU A 14 -40.92 -33.19 0.21
CA LEU A 14 -39.97 -33.23 -0.91
C LEU A 14 -40.15 -32.01 -1.84
N ALA A 15 -41.37 -31.64 -2.17
CA ALA A 15 -41.62 -30.43 -3.01
C ALA A 15 -41.13 -29.12 -2.33
N ARG A 16 -41.29 -29.00 -0.99
CA ARG A 16 -40.77 -27.84 -0.25
C ARG A 16 -39.24 -27.81 -0.20
N ILE A 17 -38.58 -28.96 -0.05
CA ILE A 17 -37.11 -29.05 -0.04
C ILE A 17 -36.54 -28.72 -1.42
N VAL A 18 -37.16 -29.20 -2.50
CA VAL A 18 -36.75 -28.87 -3.88
C VAL A 18 -36.96 -27.39 -4.19
N CYS A 19 -38.08 -26.78 -3.79
CA CYS A 19 -38.30 -25.34 -3.98
C CYS A 19 -37.29 -24.47 -3.21
N VAL A 20 -36.94 -24.85 -1.97
CA VAL A 20 -35.94 -24.10 -1.19
C VAL A 20 -34.55 -24.26 -1.81
N ALA A 21 -34.19 -25.45 -2.31
CA ALA A 21 -32.92 -25.68 -3.00
C ALA A 21 -32.82 -24.92 -4.33
N VAL A 22 -33.91 -24.84 -5.10
CA VAL A 22 -33.97 -24.10 -6.37
C VAL A 22 -33.88 -22.58 -6.12
N ILE A 23 -34.54 -22.09 -5.09
CA ILE A 23 -34.45 -20.66 -4.70
C ILE A 23 -33.04 -20.33 -4.19
N ALA A 24 -32.41 -21.22 -3.43
CA ALA A 24 -31.02 -21.02 -2.98
C ALA A 24 -30.02 -21.02 -4.14
N VAL A 25 -30.21 -21.89 -5.14
CA VAL A 25 -29.37 -21.93 -6.36
C VAL A 25 -29.59 -20.68 -7.20
N MET A 26 -30.86 -20.21 -7.37
CA MET A 26 -31.12 -18.96 -8.10
C MET A 26 -30.60 -17.72 -7.37
N PHE A 27 -30.56 -17.69 -6.04
CA PHE A 27 -29.93 -16.62 -5.29
C PHE A 27 -28.39 -16.66 -5.40
N VAL A 28 -27.77 -17.82 -5.47
CA VAL A 28 -26.34 -17.98 -5.70
C VAL A 28 -25.96 -17.59 -7.13
N GLU A 29 -26.79 -17.91 -8.13
CA GLU A 29 -26.56 -17.48 -9.52
C GLU A 29 -26.87 -16.00 -9.72
N ALA A 30 -27.88 -15.45 -9.08
CA ALA A 30 -28.14 -13.99 -9.10
C ALA A 30 -27.01 -13.22 -8.40
N SER A 31 -26.38 -13.78 -7.37
CA SER A 31 -25.17 -13.20 -6.75
C SER A 31 -23.93 -13.34 -7.63
N ARG A 32 -23.86 -14.36 -8.48
CA ARG A 32 -22.78 -14.52 -9.46
C ARG A 32 -22.93 -13.62 -10.68
N GLY A 33 -24.14 -13.21 -11.03
CA GLY A 33 -24.42 -12.31 -12.15
C GLY A 33 -23.98 -10.86 -11.93
N HIS A 34 -23.53 -10.50 -10.70
CA HIS A 34 -22.94 -9.19 -10.40
C HIS A 34 -21.41 -9.25 -10.22
N ALA A 35 -20.76 -10.36 -10.51
CA ALA A 35 -19.35 -10.33 -10.85
C ALA A 35 -19.22 -9.56 -12.17
N ARG A 36 -19.17 -8.23 -12.04
CA ARG A 36 -18.94 -7.30 -13.14
C ARG A 36 -17.70 -7.79 -13.86
N ALA A 37 -17.85 -8.18 -15.14
CA ALA A 37 -16.72 -8.44 -16.01
C ALA A 37 -15.72 -7.30 -15.76
N ALA A 38 -14.48 -7.65 -15.37
CA ALA A 38 -13.43 -6.68 -15.24
C ALA A 38 -13.39 -5.92 -16.58
N SER A 39 -13.75 -4.64 -16.56
CA SER A 39 -13.71 -3.86 -17.78
C SER A 39 -12.24 -3.76 -18.13
N ASP A 40 -11.86 -4.17 -19.33
CA ASP A 40 -10.51 -4.02 -19.89
C ASP A 40 -10.05 -2.55 -19.94
N SER A 41 -10.93 -1.63 -19.58
CA SER A 41 -10.67 -0.21 -19.58
C SER A 41 -9.97 0.21 -18.27
N PRO A 42 -8.89 0.98 -18.36
CA PRO A 42 -8.21 1.52 -17.18
C PRO A 42 -9.17 2.32 -16.29
N ILE A 43 -9.02 2.18 -14.98
CA ILE A 43 -9.74 3.05 -14.03
C ILE A 43 -9.17 4.46 -14.16
N ARG A 44 -10.04 5.43 -14.35
CA ARG A 44 -9.71 6.85 -14.35
C ARG A 44 -10.22 7.48 -13.08
N GLY A 45 -9.32 7.70 -12.14
CA GLY A 45 -9.67 8.24 -10.84
C GLY A 45 -9.23 9.68 -10.63
N TYR A 46 -10.01 10.41 -9.85
CA TYR A 46 -9.69 11.76 -9.40
C TYR A 46 -8.90 11.67 -8.09
N TRP A 47 -7.72 12.29 -8.08
CA TRP A 47 -6.88 12.39 -6.88
C TRP A 47 -7.36 13.51 -5.98
N VAL A 48 -7.74 13.18 -4.75
CA VAL A 48 -8.20 14.14 -3.77
C VAL A 48 -7.02 14.69 -2.97
N PRO A 49 -6.72 16.00 -3.02
CA PRO A 49 -5.72 16.58 -2.14
C PRO A 49 -6.14 16.50 -0.67
N ARG A 50 -5.17 16.28 0.24
CA ARG A 50 -5.47 16.22 1.70
C ARG A 50 -6.16 17.49 2.21
N ALA A 51 -5.76 18.67 1.74
CA ALA A 51 -6.37 19.94 2.10
C ALA A 51 -7.85 20.07 1.67
N ALA A 52 -8.31 19.23 0.75
CA ALA A 52 -9.72 19.22 0.35
C ALA A 52 -10.65 18.54 1.37
N LEU A 53 -10.09 17.89 2.39
CA LEU A 53 -10.82 17.23 3.46
C LEU A 53 -11.07 18.14 4.69
N ASP A 54 -10.75 19.43 4.60
CA ASP A 54 -10.81 20.32 5.77
C ASP A 54 -12.23 20.88 6.06
N SER A 55 -13.14 20.83 5.08
CA SER A 55 -14.53 21.29 5.25
C SER A 55 -15.51 20.62 4.29
N VAL A 56 -16.80 20.66 4.62
CA VAL A 56 -17.89 20.17 3.78
C VAL A 56 -17.89 20.83 2.40
N ASP A 57 -17.63 22.13 2.34
CA ASP A 57 -17.67 22.89 1.07
C ASP A 57 -16.51 22.50 0.15
N THR A 58 -15.31 22.25 0.69
CA THR A 58 -14.16 21.76 -0.09
C THR A 58 -14.39 20.35 -0.58
N VAL A 59 -14.98 19.48 0.25
CA VAL A 59 -15.37 18.11 -0.12
C VAL A 59 -16.35 18.13 -1.28
N ARG A 60 -17.44 18.89 -1.18
CA ARG A 60 -18.45 19.01 -2.26
C ARG A 60 -17.86 19.52 -3.57
N ARG A 61 -16.99 20.52 -3.48
CA ARG A 61 -16.30 21.08 -4.66
C ARG A 61 -15.45 20.01 -5.35
N VAL A 62 -14.72 19.20 -4.62
CA VAL A 62 -13.88 18.12 -5.15
C VAL A 62 -14.73 17.05 -5.83
N VAL A 63 -15.82 16.61 -5.21
CA VAL A 63 -16.74 15.63 -5.80
C VAL A 63 -17.38 16.18 -7.07
N ASN A 64 -17.81 17.44 -7.08
CA ASN A 64 -18.34 18.08 -8.28
C ASN A 64 -17.31 18.17 -9.40
N ASN A 65 -16.04 18.47 -9.08
CA ASN A 65 -14.94 18.48 -10.06
C ASN A 65 -14.68 17.09 -10.64
N ALA A 66 -14.74 16.06 -9.81
CA ALA A 66 -14.58 14.68 -10.26
C ALA A 66 -15.69 14.28 -11.25
N VAL A 67 -16.95 14.61 -10.93
CA VAL A 67 -18.11 14.38 -11.81
C VAL A 67 -17.98 15.18 -13.12
N ALA A 68 -17.68 16.48 -13.03
CA ALA A 68 -17.50 17.35 -14.21
C ALA A 68 -16.34 16.89 -15.12
N GLY A 69 -15.28 16.31 -14.54
CA GLY A 69 -14.15 15.72 -15.25
C GLY A 69 -14.41 14.31 -15.79
N ALA A 70 -15.65 13.80 -15.69
CA ALA A 70 -16.04 12.45 -16.08
C ALA A 70 -15.15 11.35 -15.49
N PHE A 71 -14.70 11.53 -14.25
CA PHE A 71 -14.05 10.48 -13.47
C PHE A 71 -15.11 9.51 -12.91
N ASP A 72 -14.77 8.23 -12.84
CA ASP A 72 -15.64 7.19 -12.29
C ASP A 72 -15.27 6.78 -10.86
N THR A 73 -14.11 7.23 -10.41
CA THR A 73 -13.50 6.84 -9.14
C THR A 73 -12.83 8.05 -8.48
N VAL A 74 -12.91 8.13 -7.15
CA VAL A 74 -12.17 9.09 -6.33
C VAL A 74 -11.17 8.36 -5.45
N PHE A 75 -9.95 8.90 -5.34
CA PHE A 75 -8.89 8.40 -4.47
C PHE A 75 -8.81 9.29 -3.23
N VAL A 76 -9.34 8.77 -2.12
CA VAL A 76 -9.47 9.49 -0.85
C VAL A 76 -8.22 9.25 0.00
N PRO A 77 -7.46 10.30 0.37
CA PRO A 77 -6.30 10.14 1.24
C PRO A 77 -6.76 9.76 2.65
N ILE A 78 -6.42 8.54 3.07
CA ILE A 78 -6.65 8.05 4.41
C ILE A 78 -5.35 8.15 5.20
N ALA A 79 -5.38 8.90 6.32
CA ALA A 79 -4.24 8.96 7.22
C ALA A 79 -4.17 7.67 8.05
N LEU A 80 -2.99 7.07 8.14
CA LEU A 80 -2.78 5.87 8.97
C LEU A 80 -2.96 6.16 10.46
N THR A 81 -2.64 7.38 10.89
CA THR A 81 -2.89 7.83 12.27
C THR A 81 -4.00 8.87 12.24
N ALA A 82 -5.11 8.56 12.88
CA ALA A 82 -6.20 9.53 13.02
C ALA A 82 -5.74 10.70 13.88
N ASP A 83 -5.85 11.91 13.35
CA ASP A 83 -5.78 13.11 14.17
C ASP A 83 -7.11 13.27 14.91
N ALA A 84 -7.21 12.67 16.08
CA ALA A 84 -8.40 12.70 16.92
C ALA A 84 -8.79 14.14 17.37
N SER A 85 -7.93 15.12 17.13
CA SER A 85 -8.20 16.53 17.46
C SER A 85 -9.12 17.22 16.46
N ARG A 86 -9.32 16.66 15.27
CA ARG A 86 -10.22 17.21 14.26
C ARG A 86 -11.65 16.74 14.51
N GLY A 87 -12.53 17.68 14.90
CA GLY A 87 -13.97 17.40 15.09
C GLY A 87 -14.75 17.08 13.81
N PHE A 88 -14.10 17.14 12.62
CA PHE A 88 -14.68 16.87 11.31
C PHE A 88 -13.90 15.77 10.58
N ASP A 89 -14.59 14.70 10.22
CA ASP A 89 -14.03 13.61 9.41
C ASP A 89 -14.33 13.86 7.92
N GLY A 90 -13.42 14.60 7.27
CA GLY A 90 -13.55 14.93 5.85
C GLY A 90 -13.45 13.73 4.93
N ALA A 91 -12.79 12.64 5.35
CA ALA A 91 -12.74 11.41 4.56
C ALA A 91 -14.09 10.71 4.57
N ALA A 92 -14.73 10.56 5.73
CA ALA A 92 -16.07 10.01 5.85
C ALA A 92 -17.09 10.83 5.05
N GLU A 93 -17.02 12.16 5.14
CA GLU A 93 -17.90 13.05 4.39
C GLU A 93 -17.70 12.93 2.88
N LEU A 94 -16.44 12.85 2.41
CA LEU A 94 -16.13 12.69 0.99
C LEU A 94 -16.63 11.34 0.45
N ILE A 95 -16.46 10.27 1.22
CA ILE A 95 -16.95 8.93 0.86
C ILE A 95 -18.47 8.95 0.70
N ARG A 96 -19.19 9.63 1.61
CA ARG A 96 -20.63 9.79 1.54
C ARG A 96 -21.05 10.55 0.28
N GLU A 97 -20.49 11.75 0.06
CA GLU A 97 -20.79 12.60 -1.11
C GLU A 97 -20.46 11.91 -2.44
N ALA A 98 -19.33 11.18 -2.51
CA ALA A 98 -18.94 10.44 -3.71
C ALA A 98 -19.93 9.32 -4.05
N ARG A 99 -20.42 8.60 -3.05
CA ARG A 99 -21.43 7.56 -3.23
C ARG A 99 -22.79 8.10 -3.67
N ASP A 100 -23.22 9.23 -3.12
CA ASP A 100 -24.45 9.92 -3.54
C ASP A 100 -24.38 10.33 -5.04
N ARG A 101 -23.19 10.45 -5.59
CA ARG A 101 -22.92 10.74 -7.02
C ARG A 101 -22.49 9.50 -7.83
N HIS A 102 -22.65 8.28 -7.28
CA HIS A 102 -22.30 7.00 -7.92
C HIS A 102 -20.83 6.85 -8.32
N LEU A 103 -19.92 7.61 -7.68
CA LEU A 103 -18.48 7.43 -7.84
C LEU A 103 -18.00 6.25 -6.99
N ARG A 104 -17.08 5.48 -7.53
CA ARG A 104 -16.33 4.47 -6.75
C ARG A 104 -15.31 5.17 -5.84
N VAL A 105 -15.03 4.56 -4.72
CA VAL A 105 -14.12 5.12 -3.73
C VAL A 105 -12.95 4.16 -3.51
N GLN A 106 -11.75 4.65 -3.75
CA GLN A 106 -10.50 3.98 -3.40
C GLN A 106 -9.85 4.70 -2.21
N ALA A 107 -9.53 3.97 -1.14
CA ALA A 107 -8.68 4.51 -0.09
C ALA A 107 -7.26 4.64 -0.62
N TRP A 108 -6.70 5.85 -0.62
CA TRP A 108 -5.29 6.08 -0.92
C TRP A 108 -4.50 6.14 0.39
N ILE A 109 -3.52 5.25 0.52
CA ILE A 109 -2.75 5.06 1.74
C ILE A 109 -1.25 5.05 1.43
N ASP A 110 -0.50 5.97 2.05
CA ASP A 110 0.96 5.91 2.12
C ASP A 110 1.36 4.78 3.08
N VAL A 111 2.00 3.74 2.57
CA VAL A 111 2.34 2.55 3.38
C VAL A 111 3.63 2.73 4.15
N ASN A 112 4.76 2.88 3.45
CA ASN A 112 6.05 3.02 4.10
C ASN A 112 6.42 4.48 4.40
N ARG A 113 5.90 5.46 3.65
CA ARG A 113 6.16 6.88 3.89
C ARG A 113 5.32 7.40 5.05
N VAL A 114 5.95 7.64 6.20
CA VAL A 114 5.27 8.02 7.44
C VAL A 114 5.34 9.51 7.77
N ALA A 115 6.17 10.27 7.07
CA ALA A 115 6.17 11.72 7.12
C ALA A 115 6.63 12.30 5.77
N VAL A 116 5.98 13.37 5.32
CA VAL A 116 6.35 14.10 4.10
C VAL A 116 7.49 15.08 4.42
N GLY A 117 8.36 15.35 3.45
CA GLY A 117 9.67 15.98 3.63
C GLY A 117 9.77 17.24 4.49
N ASP A 118 8.73 18.08 4.54
CA ASP A 118 8.72 19.35 5.30
C ASP A 118 7.84 19.32 6.54
N GLU A 119 6.82 18.47 6.54
CA GLU A 119 5.78 18.45 7.54
C GLU A 119 6.02 17.30 8.51
N PHE A 120 6.55 17.63 9.68
CA PHE A 120 6.60 16.65 10.77
C PHE A 120 5.24 16.56 11.44
N PRO A 121 4.82 15.33 11.81
CA PRO A 121 3.60 15.15 12.58
C PRO A 121 3.64 15.98 13.87
N ALA A 122 2.57 16.75 14.13
CA ALA A 122 2.48 17.60 15.32
C ALA A 122 2.42 16.77 16.60
N SER A 123 1.78 15.60 16.55
CA SER A 123 1.62 14.70 17.68
C SER A 123 2.91 13.96 18.00
N ARG A 124 3.39 14.07 19.24
CA ARG A 124 4.52 13.28 19.75
C ARG A 124 4.21 11.79 19.90
N ALA A 125 2.95 11.39 19.86
CA ALA A 125 2.54 9.99 19.82
C ALA A 125 2.70 9.36 18.42
N HIS A 126 3.09 10.14 17.41
CA HIS A 126 3.32 9.61 16.07
C HIS A 126 4.57 8.70 16.03
N VAL A 127 4.52 7.67 15.19
CA VAL A 127 5.54 6.62 15.06
C VAL A 127 6.96 7.17 14.85
N VAL A 128 7.13 8.24 14.11
CA VAL A 128 8.46 8.86 13.88
C VAL A 128 9.16 9.32 15.17
N TYR A 129 8.38 9.60 16.24
CA TYR A 129 8.92 9.98 17.53
C TYR A 129 8.96 8.82 18.51
N GLN A 130 8.04 7.86 18.39
CA GLN A 130 7.95 6.73 19.30
C GLN A 130 8.92 5.61 18.92
N HIS A 131 9.16 5.43 17.61
CA HIS A 131 9.98 4.38 17.03
C HIS A 131 10.92 4.91 15.95
N PRO A 132 11.83 5.86 16.26
CA PRO A 132 12.78 6.37 15.27
C PRO A 132 13.75 5.28 14.76
N GLU A 133 13.94 4.19 15.50
CA GLU A 133 14.71 3.01 15.11
C GLU A 133 14.08 2.21 13.96
N TRP A 134 12.80 2.41 13.67
CA TRP A 134 12.11 1.79 12.53
C TRP A 134 12.26 2.56 11.23
N LEU A 135 12.84 3.76 11.28
CA LEU A 135 12.99 4.61 10.09
C LEU A 135 14.16 4.13 9.23
N MET A 136 13.95 4.14 7.92
CA MET A 136 15.02 3.86 6.96
C MET A 136 16.10 4.93 7.01
N VAL A 137 17.35 4.49 6.98
CA VAL A 137 18.53 5.36 7.01
C VAL A 137 19.25 5.28 5.66
N PRO A 138 19.57 6.42 5.02
CA PRO A 138 20.39 6.41 3.81
C PRO A 138 21.83 6.03 4.12
N ARG A 139 22.49 5.30 3.20
CA ARG A 139 23.87 4.86 3.36
C ARG A 139 24.83 6.00 3.70
N ALA A 140 24.66 7.15 3.08
CA ALA A 140 25.52 8.32 3.29
C ALA A 140 25.47 8.86 4.74
N LEU A 141 24.33 8.73 5.44
CA LEU A 141 24.17 9.20 6.80
C LEU A 141 24.39 8.09 7.85
N ALA A 142 24.38 6.83 7.42
CA ALA A 142 24.47 5.67 8.31
C ALA A 142 25.73 5.68 9.21
N PRO A 143 26.96 6.03 8.75
CA PRO A 143 28.13 6.05 9.63
C PRO A 143 27.96 6.96 10.86
N GLU A 144 27.26 8.09 10.71
CA GLU A 144 26.96 8.99 11.82
C GLU A 144 25.87 8.39 12.73
N LEU A 145 24.75 7.93 12.15
CA LEU A 145 23.60 7.45 12.91
C LEU A 145 23.85 6.12 13.62
N LEU A 146 24.74 5.28 13.09
CA LEU A 146 25.12 4.00 13.72
C LEU A 146 25.85 4.20 15.06
N THR A 147 26.42 5.37 15.31
CA THR A 147 27.06 5.70 16.60
C THR A 147 26.09 6.29 17.63
N MET A 148 24.84 6.56 17.22
CA MET A 148 23.84 7.23 18.05
C MET A 148 22.77 6.24 18.55
N ASP A 149 22.24 6.52 19.75
CA ASP A 149 21.01 5.87 20.21
C ASP A 149 19.80 6.49 19.42
N PRO A 150 18.98 5.69 18.74
CA PRO A 150 17.81 6.18 18.02
C PRO A 150 16.81 6.94 18.91
N ARG A 151 16.79 6.67 20.20
CA ARG A 151 15.87 7.32 21.17
C ARG A 151 16.25 8.75 21.50
N VAL A 152 17.48 9.18 21.21
CA VAL A 152 17.86 10.58 21.45
C VAL A 152 17.29 11.49 20.36
N PRO A 153 16.73 12.66 20.71
CA PRO A 153 16.13 13.56 19.72
C PRO A 153 17.07 13.98 18.58
N ALA A 154 18.38 13.97 18.83
CA ALA A 154 19.39 14.30 17.83
C ALA A 154 19.40 13.33 16.66
N TYR A 155 19.11 12.03 16.87
CA TYR A 155 19.04 11.01 15.82
C TYR A 155 17.99 11.39 14.77
N LEU A 156 16.74 11.57 15.19
CA LEU A 156 15.66 11.99 14.31
C LEU A 156 15.94 13.37 13.70
N GLY A 157 16.54 14.29 14.45
CA GLY A 157 16.93 15.61 13.97
C GLY A 157 17.95 15.56 12.84
N ARG A 158 18.92 14.64 12.90
CA ARG A 158 19.91 14.41 11.81
C ARG A 158 19.26 13.82 10.58
N LEU A 159 18.49 12.75 10.75
CA LEU A 159 17.78 12.07 9.66
C LEU A 159 16.85 13.04 8.93
N SER A 160 16.07 13.81 9.67
CA SER A 160 15.16 14.80 9.12
C SER A 160 15.83 15.94 8.36
N ARG A 161 16.95 16.43 8.88
CA ARG A 161 17.75 17.46 8.21
C ARG A 161 18.30 16.95 6.90
N TRP A 162 18.84 15.72 6.90
CA TRP A 162 19.35 15.07 5.70
C TRP A 162 18.24 14.92 4.65
N THR A 163 17.07 14.40 5.04
CA THR A 163 15.89 14.24 4.16
C THR A 163 15.50 15.56 3.52
N ARG A 164 15.41 16.64 4.30
CA ARG A 164 15.10 17.98 3.76
C ARG A 164 16.15 18.50 2.79
N SER A 165 17.41 18.20 3.01
CA SER A 165 18.51 18.63 2.13
C SER A 165 18.62 17.80 0.84
N ASN A 166 17.91 16.65 0.77
CA ASN A 166 17.95 15.73 -0.38
C ASN A 166 16.53 15.47 -0.95
N ARG A 167 15.71 16.52 -1.03
CA ARG A 167 14.30 16.43 -1.49
C ARG A 167 14.14 16.00 -2.93
N ASP A 168 15.14 16.20 -3.74
CA ASP A 168 15.23 15.72 -5.12
C ASP A 168 15.33 14.20 -5.22
N ARG A 169 15.78 13.55 -4.15
CA ARG A 169 16.00 12.10 -4.07
C ARG A 169 15.01 11.38 -3.17
N VAL A 170 14.55 12.02 -2.09
CA VAL A 170 13.67 11.41 -1.09
C VAL A 170 12.59 12.39 -0.63
N ASP A 171 11.33 11.98 -0.75
CA ASP A 171 10.15 12.82 -0.51
C ASP A 171 9.61 12.73 0.92
N GLY A 172 10.32 12.07 1.84
CA GLY A 172 9.90 11.97 3.23
C GLY A 172 10.69 10.97 4.07
N LEU A 173 10.19 10.71 5.27
CA LEU A 173 10.69 9.64 6.14
C LEU A 173 9.92 8.36 5.88
N TYR A 174 10.64 7.27 5.75
CA TYR A 174 10.11 5.95 5.43
C TYR A 174 10.34 4.97 6.57
N MET A 175 9.32 4.18 6.89
CA MET A 175 9.41 3.07 7.82
C MET A 175 9.94 1.82 7.10
N SER A 176 10.85 1.12 7.73
CA SER A 176 11.53 -0.03 7.16
C SER A 176 10.64 -1.29 7.13
N PRO A 177 10.42 -1.90 5.95
CA PRO A 177 9.77 -3.20 5.87
C PRO A 177 10.67 -4.35 6.30
N LEU A 178 11.95 -4.08 6.54
CA LEU A 178 12.91 -5.09 7.00
C LEU A 178 12.65 -5.50 8.44
N ASP A 179 12.23 -4.55 9.28
CA ASP A 179 11.88 -4.83 10.67
C ASP A 179 10.48 -5.47 10.77
N PRO A 180 10.37 -6.69 11.35
CA PRO A 180 9.09 -7.38 11.46
C PRO A 180 8.05 -6.67 12.34
N GLU A 181 8.50 -5.90 13.35
CA GLU A 181 7.63 -5.14 14.26
C GLU A 181 7.08 -3.92 13.52
N ALA A 182 7.94 -3.17 12.82
CA ALA A 182 7.54 -2.05 11.96
C ALA A 182 6.57 -2.50 10.86
N ALA A 183 6.86 -3.61 10.17
CA ALA A 183 5.98 -4.19 9.17
C ALA A 183 4.61 -4.60 9.73
N SER A 184 4.59 -5.17 10.95
CA SER A 184 3.34 -5.55 11.64
C SER A 184 2.53 -4.33 12.04
N TYR A 185 3.20 -3.30 12.55
CA TYR A 185 2.58 -2.02 12.92
C TYR A 185 1.92 -1.34 11.73
N VAL A 186 2.63 -1.19 10.62
CA VAL A 186 2.06 -0.61 9.38
C VAL A 186 0.86 -1.40 8.89
N ALA A 187 0.96 -2.74 8.84
CA ALA A 187 -0.15 -3.57 8.41
C ALA A 187 -1.37 -3.44 9.32
N GLY A 188 -1.17 -3.31 10.62
CA GLY A 188 -2.23 -3.02 11.60
C GLY A 188 -2.92 -1.70 11.32
N LEU A 189 -2.15 -0.62 11.14
CA LEU A 189 -2.69 0.72 10.85
C LEU A 189 -3.49 0.77 9.54
N VAL A 190 -2.97 0.14 8.47
CA VAL A 190 -3.68 0.06 7.17
C VAL A 190 -5.00 -0.69 7.34
N THR A 191 -4.98 -1.83 8.04
CA THR A 191 -6.17 -2.65 8.30
C THR A 191 -7.22 -1.86 9.08
N GLU A 192 -6.84 -1.22 10.19
CA GLU A 192 -7.72 -0.39 11.01
C GLU A 192 -8.31 0.77 10.20
N SER A 193 -7.48 1.45 9.41
CA SER A 193 -7.91 2.58 8.59
C SER A 193 -8.95 2.16 7.54
N VAL A 194 -8.77 1.00 6.89
CA VAL A 194 -9.73 0.50 5.91
C VAL A 194 -11.01 -0.02 6.56
N GLN A 195 -10.93 -0.63 7.74
CA GLN A 195 -12.13 -1.06 8.48
C GLN A 195 -13.05 0.10 8.89
N ARG A 196 -12.49 1.29 9.09
CA ARG A 196 -13.25 2.49 9.49
C ARG A 196 -14.15 3.01 8.38
N TYR A 197 -13.76 2.82 7.12
CA TYR A 197 -14.42 3.40 5.96
C TYR A 197 -14.94 2.32 5.02
N ALA A 198 -16.17 2.53 4.52
CA ALA A 198 -16.72 1.66 3.50
C ALA A 198 -16.18 2.06 2.12
N VAL A 199 -15.08 1.47 1.67
CA VAL A 199 -14.43 1.73 0.38
C VAL A 199 -14.56 0.56 -0.57
N ASP A 200 -14.44 0.81 -1.88
CA ASP A 200 -14.55 -0.20 -2.93
C ASP A 200 -13.18 -0.85 -3.23
N GLY A 201 -12.11 -0.20 -2.79
CA GLY A 201 -10.77 -0.72 -2.93
C GLY A 201 -9.73 0.13 -2.21
N VAL A 202 -8.47 -0.31 -2.30
CA VAL A 202 -7.32 0.33 -1.67
C VAL A 202 -6.22 0.53 -2.70
N TYR A 203 -5.71 1.76 -2.78
CA TYR A 203 -4.53 2.13 -3.53
C TYR A 203 -3.38 2.32 -2.55
N LEU A 204 -2.44 1.37 -2.57
CA LEU A 204 -1.27 1.35 -1.73
C LEU A 204 -0.17 2.19 -2.37
N ASP A 205 0.07 3.37 -1.84
CA ASP A 205 1.16 4.24 -2.26
C ASP A 205 2.39 4.03 -1.39
N ALA A 206 3.56 4.41 -1.92
CA ALA A 206 4.83 4.33 -1.22
C ALA A 206 5.16 2.93 -0.65
N VAL A 207 4.66 1.83 -1.27
CA VAL A 207 5.14 0.47 -1.00
C VAL A 207 6.47 0.30 -1.71
N ARG A 208 7.51 0.91 -1.15
CA ARG A 208 8.83 0.99 -1.79
C ARG A 208 9.91 1.44 -0.82
N PHE A 209 11.15 1.23 -1.22
CA PHE A 209 12.28 1.97 -0.69
C PHE A 209 12.42 3.31 -1.42
N PRO A 210 12.96 4.35 -0.79
CA PRO A 210 13.22 5.63 -1.48
C PRO A 210 14.24 5.51 -2.61
N GLY A 211 15.21 4.62 -2.46
CA GLY A 211 16.27 4.34 -3.43
C GLY A 211 17.11 3.14 -3.01
N SER A 212 18.03 2.70 -3.88
CA SER A 212 18.93 1.56 -3.62
C SER A 212 19.92 1.81 -2.49
N ASP A 213 20.16 3.07 -2.13
CA ASP A 213 20.98 3.49 -0.99
C ASP A 213 20.23 3.48 0.37
N PHE A 214 19.02 2.86 0.44
CA PHE A 214 18.23 2.58 1.64
C PHE A 214 17.99 1.07 1.80
N ASP A 215 17.77 0.51 2.97
CA ASP A 215 17.89 1.03 4.33
C ASP A 215 19.23 0.55 4.93
N TYR A 216 20.00 1.44 5.48
CA TYR A 216 21.27 1.15 6.18
C TYR A 216 21.17 1.50 7.67
N SER A 217 19.99 1.36 8.26
CA SER A 217 19.81 1.46 9.72
C SER A 217 20.53 0.29 10.42
N ARG A 218 20.89 0.48 11.69
CA ARG A 218 21.47 -0.59 12.53
C ARG A 218 20.63 -1.87 12.46
N ARG A 219 19.31 -1.72 12.60
CA ARG A 219 18.38 -2.84 12.59
C ARG A 219 18.39 -3.60 11.25
N ALA A 220 18.42 -2.87 10.15
CA ALA A 220 18.47 -3.45 8.81
C ALA A 220 19.76 -4.26 8.59
N LEU A 221 20.90 -3.69 8.99
CA LEU A 221 22.21 -4.36 8.88
C LEU A 221 22.28 -5.62 9.76
N ASP A 222 21.83 -5.55 11.01
CA ASP A 222 21.78 -6.69 11.93
C ASP A 222 20.86 -7.82 11.43
N LEU A 223 19.72 -7.47 10.84
CA LEU A 223 18.80 -8.44 10.26
C LEU A 223 19.39 -9.14 9.04
N PHE A 224 20.07 -8.39 8.16
CA PHE A 224 20.71 -8.97 7.00
C PHE A 224 21.90 -9.86 7.40
N ARG A 225 22.75 -9.39 8.32
CA ARG A 225 23.82 -10.22 8.90
C ARG A 225 23.25 -11.53 9.46
N SER A 226 22.20 -11.44 10.24
CA SER A 226 21.55 -12.62 10.85
C SER A 226 20.96 -13.57 9.80
N PHE A 227 20.55 -13.05 8.65
CA PHE A 227 20.03 -13.81 7.53
C PHE A 227 21.16 -14.52 6.74
N GLU A 228 22.30 -13.85 6.48
CA GLU A 228 23.39 -14.41 5.69
C GLU A 228 24.36 -15.30 6.52
N ARG A 229 24.64 -14.91 7.74
CA ARG A 229 25.64 -15.60 8.58
C ARG A 229 25.47 -17.12 8.69
N PRO A 230 24.27 -17.71 8.82
CA PRO A 230 24.10 -19.17 8.86
C PRO A 230 24.49 -19.90 7.57
N ARG A 231 24.56 -19.20 6.42
CA ARG A 231 24.89 -19.75 5.11
C ARG A 231 26.40 -19.82 4.85
N LEU A 232 27.19 -19.13 5.68
CA LEU A 232 28.62 -18.98 5.51
C LEU A 232 29.40 -20.08 6.22
N SER A 233 30.58 -20.37 5.71
CA SER A 233 31.57 -21.20 6.41
C SER A 233 32.04 -20.52 7.71
N VAL A 234 32.63 -21.29 8.62
CA VAL A 234 33.22 -20.75 9.87
C VAL A 234 34.30 -19.71 9.58
N GLY A 235 35.16 -19.98 8.56
CA GLY A 235 36.21 -19.05 8.16
C GLY A 235 35.69 -17.75 7.58
N ASP A 236 34.67 -17.81 6.70
CA ASP A 236 34.07 -16.62 6.11
C ASP A 236 33.36 -15.76 7.18
N ARG A 237 32.70 -16.39 8.15
CA ARG A 237 32.08 -15.67 9.29
C ARG A 237 33.14 -14.88 10.07
N ALA A 238 34.29 -15.53 10.43
CA ALA A 238 35.32 -14.86 11.18
C ALA A 238 35.93 -13.69 10.40
N ARG A 239 36.20 -13.88 9.11
CA ARG A 239 36.70 -12.82 8.21
C ARG A 239 35.72 -11.64 8.13
N LEU A 240 34.42 -11.91 7.94
CA LEU A 240 33.42 -10.86 7.82
C LEU A 240 33.13 -10.15 9.14
N ASP A 241 33.19 -10.86 10.27
CA ASP A 241 33.07 -10.25 11.59
C ASP A 241 34.23 -9.25 11.86
N GLU A 242 35.47 -9.59 11.36
CA GLU A 242 36.63 -8.66 11.40
C GLU A 242 36.42 -7.44 10.49
N VAL A 243 35.87 -7.64 9.28
CA VAL A 243 35.55 -6.53 8.35
C VAL A 243 34.50 -5.62 8.95
N GLU A 244 33.43 -6.18 9.51
CA GLU A 244 32.30 -5.42 10.09
C GLU A 244 32.72 -4.60 11.31
N ALA A 245 33.74 -5.04 12.05
CA ALA A 245 34.32 -4.26 13.15
C ALA A 245 34.93 -2.92 12.71
N ILE A 246 35.30 -2.82 11.42
CA ILE A 246 35.91 -1.63 10.81
C ILE A 246 34.90 -0.90 9.91
N ASP A 247 34.18 -1.65 9.09
CA ASP A 247 33.14 -1.14 8.16
C ASP A 247 31.81 -1.80 8.46
N PRO A 248 30.82 -1.06 9.00
CA PRO A 248 29.49 -1.60 9.31
C PRO A 248 28.71 -2.08 8.09
N PHE A 249 29.22 -1.80 6.89
CA PHE A 249 28.63 -2.25 5.63
C PHE A 249 29.28 -3.54 5.07
N GLY A 250 30.12 -4.22 5.85
CA GLY A 250 30.86 -5.39 5.42
C GLY A 250 29.98 -6.45 4.75
N TYR A 251 28.87 -6.85 5.38
CA TYR A 251 27.93 -7.82 4.79
C TYR A 251 27.22 -7.31 3.52
N PRO A 252 26.58 -6.14 3.49
CA PRO A 252 26.01 -5.59 2.25
C PRO A 252 27.02 -5.38 1.12
N SER A 253 28.26 -5.07 1.45
CA SER A 253 29.33 -4.86 0.46
C SER A 253 29.86 -6.16 -0.12
N GLU A 254 29.93 -7.23 0.67
CA GLU A 254 30.34 -8.55 0.23
C GLU A 254 29.24 -9.27 -0.57
N PHE A 255 27.95 -9.06 -0.20
CA PHE A 255 26.79 -9.72 -0.77
C PHE A 255 25.77 -8.72 -1.33
N PRO A 256 26.14 -7.90 -2.33
CA PRO A 256 25.26 -6.83 -2.81
C PRO A 256 23.98 -7.37 -3.47
N SER A 257 24.05 -8.50 -4.17
CA SER A 257 22.89 -9.14 -4.81
C SER A 257 21.92 -9.71 -3.79
N GLU A 258 22.44 -10.36 -2.75
CA GLU A 258 21.66 -10.91 -1.64
C GLU A 258 21.03 -9.82 -0.78
N TRP A 259 21.76 -8.69 -0.61
CA TRP A 259 21.22 -7.51 0.04
C TRP A 259 20.04 -6.91 -0.73
N ALA A 260 20.14 -6.80 -2.05
CA ALA A 260 19.04 -6.36 -2.90
C ALA A 260 17.85 -7.32 -2.82
N ALA A 261 18.11 -8.63 -2.97
CA ALA A 261 17.07 -9.66 -2.87
C ALA A 261 16.40 -9.70 -1.49
N PHE A 262 17.16 -9.52 -0.42
CA PHE A 262 16.63 -9.46 0.95
C PHE A 262 15.64 -8.33 1.12
N ARG A 263 15.95 -7.12 0.64
CA ARG A 263 15.05 -5.95 0.67
C ARG A 263 13.78 -6.21 -0.13
N GLN A 264 13.90 -6.74 -1.34
CA GLN A 264 12.79 -7.08 -2.22
C GLN A 264 11.84 -8.11 -1.58
N VAL A 265 12.39 -9.20 -1.03
CA VAL A 265 11.61 -10.25 -0.35
C VAL A 265 10.87 -9.70 0.87
N ARG A 266 11.50 -8.83 1.65
CA ARG A 266 10.87 -8.21 2.83
C ARG A 266 9.75 -7.25 2.46
N LEU A 267 9.94 -6.47 1.41
CA LEU A 267 8.88 -5.59 0.89
C LEU A 267 7.69 -6.40 0.38
N THR A 268 7.94 -7.47 -0.38
CA THR A 268 6.90 -8.40 -0.84
C THR A 268 6.18 -9.07 0.33
N ALA A 269 6.90 -9.45 1.39
CA ALA A 269 6.29 -10.03 2.59
C ALA A 269 5.34 -9.04 3.32
N LEU A 270 5.71 -7.75 3.38
CA LEU A 270 4.80 -6.71 3.88
C LEU A 270 3.53 -6.64 3.02
N LEU A 271 3.67 -6.58 1.70
CA LEU A 271 2.53 -6.53 0.77
C LEU A 271 1.64 -7.77 0.90
N THR A 272 2.22 -8.96 1.02
CA THR A 272 1.49 -10.22 1.26
C THR A 272 0.63 -10.14 2.52
N ARG A 273 1.19 -9.60 3.60
CA ARG A 273 0.45 -9.40 4.86
C ARG A 273 -0.69 -8.40 4.69
N LEU A 274 -0.43 -7.27 4.03
CA LEU A 274 -1.44 -6.26 3.72
C LEU A 274 -2.59 -6.85 2.91
N HIS A 275 -2.27 -7.55 1.80
CA HIS A 275 -3.25 -8.22 0.96
C HIS A 275 -4.14 -9.18 1.78
N ALA A 276 -3.53 -10.08 2.55
CA ALA A 276 -4.26 -11.04 3.37
C ALA A 276 -5.21 -10.34 4.36
N SER A 277 -4.74 -9.31 5.05
CA SER A 277 -5.55 -8.53 6.00
C SER A 277 -6.71 -7.80 5.31
N LEU A 278 -6.46 -7.18 4.16
CA LEU A 278 -7.47 -6.45 3.40
C LEU A 278 -8.56 -7.38 2.84
N LYS A 279 -8.16 -8.55 2.29
CA LYS A 279 -9.12 -9.55 1.77
C LYS A 279 -9.93 -10.22 2.89
N LEU A 280 -9.43 -10.26 4.14
CA LEU A 280 -10.21 -10.67 5.31
C LEU A 280 -11.31 -9.65 5.68
N ILE A 281 -11.06 -8.35 5.48
CA ILE A 281 -12.08 -7.30 5.70
C ILE A 281 -13.20 -7.45 4.66
N ASN A 282 -12.83 -7.50 3.39
CA ASN A 282 -13.74 -7.68 2.29
C ASN A 282 -13.02 -8.38 1.12
N PRO A 283 -13.40 -9.62 0.78
CA PRO A 283 -12.79 -10.36 -0.34
C PRO A 283 -12.91 -9.66 -1.71
N LEU A 284 -13.88 -8.76 -1.86
CA LEU A 284 -14.14 -8.02 -3.10
C LEU A 284 -13.36 -6.70 -3.19
N LEU A 285 -12.62 -6.28 -2.15
CA LEU A 285 -11.78 -5.09 -2.22
C LEU A 285 -10.77 -5.22 -3.37
N THR A 286 -10.74 -4.21 -4.24
CA THR A 286 -9.67 -4.08 -5.21
C THR A 286 -8.41 -3.56 -4.51
N VAL A 287 -7.31 -4.30 -4.61
CA VAL A 287 -6.01 -3.91 -4.05
C VAL A 287 -5.08 -3.53 -5.20
N THR A 288 -4.69 -2.27 -5.25
CA THR A 288 -3.80 -1.76 -6.30
C THR A 288 -2.59 -1.05 -5.67
N ALA A 289 -1.49 -0.96 -6.40
CA ALA A 289 -0.28 -0.33 -5.90
C ALA A 289 0.28 0.73 -6.86
N SER A 290 0.87 1.77 -6.28
CA SER A 290 1.73 2.72 -6.99
C SER A 290 3.06 2.05 -7.34
N ILE A 291 3.46 2.17 -8.61
CA ILE A 291 4.78 1.71 -9.07
C ILE A 291 5.56 2.86 -9.69
N ALA A 292 6.88 2.74 -9.71
CA ALA A 292 7.73 3.68 -10.42
C ALA A 292 7.40 3.71 -11.92
N ALA A 293 7.74 4.84 -12.56
CA ALA A 293 7.43 5.05 -13.98
C ALA A 293 8.22 4.12 -14.90
N ASP A 294 9.41 3.78 -14.48
CA ASP A 294 10.36 2.92 -15.18
C ASP A 294 10.51 1.58 -14.46
N ASP A 295 10.59 0.48 -15.21
CA ASP A 295 10.66 -0.88 -14.65
C ASP A 295 11.98 -1.14 -13.93
N ALA A 296 13.10 -0.61 -14.48
CA ALA A 296 14.40 -0.73 -13.82
C ALA A 296 14.42 0.07 -12.51
N LEU A 297 13.91 1.30 -12.52
CA LEU A 297 13.74 2.12 -11.32
C LEU A 297 12.89 1.40 -10.25
N ALA A 298 11.78 0.79 -10.68
CA ALA A 298 10.91 0.03 -9.78
C ALA A 298 11.67 -1.12 -9.10
N ARG A 299 12.37 -1.95 -9.88
CA ARG A 299 12.98 -3.18 -9.40
C ARG A 299 14.34 -2.96 -8.71
N GLU A 300 15.21 -2.14 -9.30
CA GLU A 300 16.61 -2.00 -8.88
C GLU A 300 16.79 -0.92 -7.82
N GLU A 301 15.99 0.16 -7.89
CA GLU A 301 16.09 1.27 -6.94
C GLU A 301 15.05 1.18 -5.82
N GLN A 302 13.80 0.85 -6.17
CA GLN A 302 12.69 0.84 -5.20
C GLN A 302 12.31 -0.55 -4.68
N PHE A 303 12.93 -1.60 -5.21
CA PHE A 303 12.72 -3.02 -4.87
C PHE A 303 11.27 -3.50 -5.02
N GLN A 304 10.52 -2.87 -5.94
CA GLN A 304 9.15 -3.22 -6.29
C GLN A 304 9.15 -4.35 -7.33
N ASP A 305 8.98 -5.60 -6.91
CA ASP A 305 8.75 -6.72 -7.83
C ASP A 305 7.26 -6.80 -8.21
N TRP A 306 6.76 -5.72 -8.79
CA TRP A 306 5.34 -5.58 -9.09
C TRP A 306 4.81 -6.65 -10.07
N ARG A 307 5.68 -7.22 -10.92
CA ARG A 307 5.30 -8.31 -11.82
C ARG A 307 5.01 -9.60 -11.05
N ALA A 308 5.87 -9.95 -10.09
CA ALA A 308 5.61 -11.05 -9.18
C ALA A 308 4.36 -10.77 -8.32
N TRP A 309 4.17 -9.54 -7.85
CA TRP A 309 2.99 -9.17 -7.08
C TRP A 309 1.68 -9.40 -7.83
N ILE A 310 1.63 -9.12 -9.14
CA ILE A 310 0.49 -9.42 -10.02
C ILE A 310 0.36 -10.93 -10.24
N SER A 311 1.46 -11.60 -10.61
CA SER A 311 1.47 -13.06 -10.86
C SER A 311 0.98 -13.85 -9.64
N ASP A 312 1.39 -13.43 -8.45
CA ASP A 312 1.00 -14.04 -7.17
C ASP A 312 -0.34 -13.52 -6.65
N ARG A 313 -1.03 -12.65 -7.41
CA ARG A 313 -2.33 -12.05 -7.08
C ARG A 313 -2.31 -11.26 -5.76
N LEU A 314 -1.19 -10.67 -5.41
CA LEU A 314 -1.07 -9.79 -4.25
C LEU A 314 -1.66 -8.41 -4.52
N ILE A 315 -1.70 -7.99 -5.80
CA ILE A 315 -2.37 -6.80 -6.27
C ILE A 315 -3.21 -7.11 -7.50
N ASP A 316 -4.34 -6.41 -7.63
CA ASP A 316 -5.26 -6.53 -8.75
C ASP A 316 -4.90 -5.60 -9.92
N GLY A 317 -3.94 -4.70 -9.72
CA GLY A 317 -3.47 -3.76 -10.74
C GLY A 317 -2.44 -2.78 -10.23
N VAL A 318 -1.89 -2.01 -11.16
CA VAL A 318 -0.86 -0.99 -10.92
C VAL A 318 -1.34 0.38 -11.38
N GLY A 319 -0.95 1.41 -10.65
CA GLY A 319 -1.38 2.76 -10.89
C GLY A 319 -0.24 3.74 -11.05
N ARG A 320 -0.50 4.80 -11.84
CA ARG A 320 0.35 5.97 -11.98
C ARG A 320 -0.45 7.24 -11.77
N ARG A 321 0.12 8.19 -11.08
CA ARG A 321 -0.46 9.51 -10.89
C ARG A 321 0.06 10.48 -11.93
N ASN A 322 -0.86 11.30 -12.48
CA ASN A 322 -0.52 12.42 -13.35
C ASN A 322 -1.39 13.63 -12.99
N GLY A 323 -0.78 14.66 -12.43
CA GLY A 323 -1.52 15.83 -11.94
C GLY A 323 -2.59 15.43 -10.92
N ASN A 324 -3.85 15.79 -11.18
CA ASN A 324 -5.00 15.43 -10.35
C ASN A 324 -5.68 14.13 -10.79
N GLY A 325 -5.09 13.38 -11.72
CA GLY A 325 -5.62 12.11 -12.21
C GLY A 325 -4.76 10.94 -11.75
N ILE A 326 -5.42 9.79 -11.53
CA ILE A 326 -4.78 8.48 -11.42
C ILE A 326 -5.33 7.60 -12.52
N THR A 327 -4.43 6.95 -13.25
CA THR A 327 -4.79 5.85 -14.14
C THR A 327 -4.32 4.55 -13.51
N ILE A 328 -5.26 3.62 -13.32
CA ILE A 328 -4.94 2.26 -12.86
C ILE A 328 -5.20 1.31 -13.99
N LEU A 329 -4.19 0.51 -14.32
CA LEU A 329 -4.33 -0.65 -15.15
C LEU A 329 -4.64 -1.85 -14.26
N LEU A 330 -5.87 -2.34 -14.33
CA LEU A 330 -6.23 -3.63 -13.73
C LEU A 330 -5.68 -4.73 -14.63
N VAL A 331 -5.14 -5.77 -14.01
CA VAL A 331 -4.57 -6.92 -14.71
C VAL A 331 -5.44 -8.14 -14.44
N PRO A 332 -6.33 -8.52 -15.38
CA PRO A 332 -7.17 -9.69 -15.23
C PRO A 332 -6.32 -10.98 -15.28
N ASP A 333 -6.65 -11.92 -14.39
CA ASP A 333 -6.16 -13.31 -14.43
C ASP A 333 -4.63 -13.51 -14.54
N GLY A 334 -3.84 -12.56 -14.03
CA GLY A 334 -2.38 -12.67 -14.00
C GLY A 334 -1.69 -12.46 -15.35
N LEU A 335 -2.39 -11.91 -16.34
CA LEU A 335 -1.78 -11.48 -17.60
C LEU A 335 -0.89 -10.27 -17.31
N LEU A 336 0.43 -10.46 -17.45
CA LEU A 336 1.40 -9.38 -17.26
C LEU A 336 1.21 -8.34 -18.37
N PRO A 337 1.04 -7.04 -18.03
CA PRO A 337 1.01 -6.01 -19.05
C PRO A 337 2.37 -5.92 -19.74
N GLU A 338 2.35 -5.76 -21.07
CA GLU A 338 3.57 -5.41 -21.81
C GLU A 338 4.18 -4.12 -21.21
N PRO A 339 5.52 -4.00 -21.13
CA PRO A 339 6.19 -2.84 -20.51
C PRO A 339 5.77 -1.49 -21.09
N THR A 340 5.30 -1.48 -22.33
CA THR A 340 4.88 -0.30 -23.09
C THR A 340 3.42 0.09 -22.85
N LEU A 341 2.60 -0.74 -22.18
CA LEU A 341 1.15 -0.56 -22.09
C LEU A 341 0.67 0.32 -20.94
N LEU A 342 1.56 0.87 -20.13
CA LEU A 342 1.18 1.98 -19.27
C LEU A 342 1.27 3.26 -20.13
N PRO A 343 0.17 3.74 -20.72
CA PRO A 343 0.24 4.88 -21.61
C PRO A 343 0.85 6.06 -20.86
N ALA A 344 1.82 6.73 -21.50
CA ALA A 344 2.15 8.09 -21.11
C ALA A 344 0.83 8.85 -21.11
N VAL A 345 0.34 9.24 -19.93
CA VAL A 345 -0.96 9.92 -19.82
C VAL A 345 -0.84 11.23 -20.60
N GLY A 346 -1.50 11.28 -21.76
CA GLY A 346 -1.52 12.47 -22.58
C GLY A 346 -1.96 13.67 -21.73
N GLN A 347 -1.22 14.75 -21.83
CA GLN A 347 -1.59 16.04 -21.26
C GLN A 347 -2.97 16.40 -21.82
N ALA A 348 -4.01 16.22 -21.01
CA ALA A 348 -5.28 16.88 -21.27
C ALA A 348 -4.98 18.38 -21.12
N SER A 349 -4.90 19.09 -22.23
CA SER A 349 -4.79 20.53 -22.28
C SER A 349 -5.97 21.12 -21.49
N VAL A 350 -5.69 21.59 -20.28
CA VAL A 350 -6.60 22.50 -19.60
C VAL A 350 -6.52 23.79 -20.38
N GLY A 351 -7.52 24.02 -21.24
CA GLY A 351 -7.69 25.26 -21.97
C GLY A 351 -7.73 26.39 -20.97
N GLY A 352 -6.68 27.21 -20.98
CA GLY A 352 -6.66 28.48 -20.31
C GLY A 352 -7.65 29.41 -20.98
N SER A 353 -8.69 29.79 -20.29
CA SER A 353 -9.41 31.03 -20.58
C SER A 353 -8.86 32.12 -19.67
N ARG A 354 -8.43 33.20 -20.30
CA ARG A 354 -7.93 34.45 -19.73
C ARG A 354 -8.97 35.12 -18.79
#